data_a9c3424df237be3a41078c4c8a0b7597
#
_entry.id   a9c3424df237be3a41078c4c8a0b7597
#
_cell.length_a   1.000
_cell.length_b   1.000
_cell.length_c   1.000
_cell.angle_alpha   90.00
_cell.angle_beta   90.00
_cell.angle_gamma   90.00
#
_symmetry.space_group_name_H-M   'P 1'
#
loop_
_entity.id
_entity.type
_entity.pdbx_description
1 polymer ?
#
loop_
_entity_poly.entity_id
_entity_poly.type
_entity_poly.pdbx_seq_one_letter_code
_entity_poly.pdbx_strand_id
1 'polypeptide(L)'
;MTNFVRGHLIPLRVRREGARCYNPAVNKDQVRAAVAGYQKQRITGETLVQSAVLVPLLCKEDELHVLLTERTLNVGFHKGQVCFPGGTTHPDDDSLLATALREAWEETAVRPEDVEVIGEIDDNVVRSTGYVITPFVGFIPYPYRFRASELETRDIFFVPLRVLMDPLRFYHQERVIGGHYYSGPVCDYDGHVIWGATGRILEHLVGLLTGVAKTPSH
;
A
#
# COMPACT_ATOMS: atom_id res chain seq x y z
N MET A 1 42.25 -20.31 20.88
CA MET A 1 41.08 -21.18 21.22
C MET A 1 39.89 -20.27 21.46
N THR A 2 39.12 -20.05 20.45
CA THR A 2 37.97 -19.10 20.47
C THR A 2 36.71 -19.89 20.25
N ASN A 3 35.88 -20.01 21.33
CA ASN A 3 34.59 -20.69 21.30
C ASN A 3 33.53 -19.79 20.65
N PHE A 4 33.05 -20.21 19.49
CA PHE A 4 31.85 -19.64 18.82
C PHE A 4 30.61 -20.29 19.43
N VAL A 5 29.80 -19.52 20.15
CA VAL A 5 28.49 -19.93 20.61
C VAL A 5 27.49 -19.73 19.49
N ARG A 6 26.98 -20.83 18.92
CA ARG A 6 25.87 -20.84 17.96
C ARG A 6 24.57 -20.56 18.72
N GLY A 7 23.99 -19.39 18.51
CA GLY A 7 22.63 -19.09 18.95
C GLY A 7 21.59 -19.88 18.15
N HIS A 8 20.89 -20.77 18.83
CA HIS A 8 19.74 -21.49 18.26
C HIS A 8 18.53 -20.54 18.21
N LEU A 9 18.09 -20.23 16.99
CA LEU A 9 16.79 -19.62 16.75
C LEU A 9 15.71 -20.68 16.99
N ILE A 10 14.90 -20.50 18.02
CA ILE A 10 13.71 -21.31 18.27
C ILE A 10 12.58 -20.75 17.40
N PRO A 11 12.01 -21.52 16.47
CA PRO A 11 10.87 -21.04 15.70
C PRO A 11 9.62 -21.06 16.58
N LEU A 12 9.02 -19.90 16.81
CA LEU A 12 7.70 -19.76 17.42
C LEU A 12 6.66 -20.52 16.57
N ARG A 13 6.12 -21.58 17.16
CA ARG A 13 5.02 -22.36 16.57
C ARG A 13 3.75 -21.49 16.57
N VAL A 14 3.40 -20.93 15.43
CA VAL A 14 2.08 -20.34 15.20
C VAL A 14 1.04 -21.47 15.21
N ARG A 15 0.09 -21.43 16.15
CA ARG A 15 -1.07 -22.33 16.16
C ARG A 15 -1.91 -22.05 14.91
N ARG A 16 -2.05 -23.05 14.05
CA ARG A 16 -2.96 -23.05 12.93
C ARG A 16 -4.37 -23.35 13.43
N GLU A 17 -5.21 -22.34 13.53
CA GLU A 17 -6.66 -22.53 13.58
C GLU A 17 -7.23 -22.20 12.21
N GLY A 18 -7.85 -23.22 11.57
CA GLY A 18 -8.81 -23.12 10.49
C GLY A 18 -8.37 -22.36 9.24
N ALA A 19 -7.56 -22.97 8.38
CA ALA A 19 -7.38 -22.49 7.03
C ALA A 19 -8.73 -22.56 6.28
N ARG A 20 -9.49 -21.47 6.24
CA ARG A 20 -10.57 -21.30 5.25
C ARG A 20 -9.91 -21.28 3.88
N CYS A 21 -10.35 -22.18 3.01
CA CYS A 21 -9.96 -22.17 1.60
C CYS A 21 -10.23 -20.78 1.02
N TYR A 22 -9.18 -20.08 0.70
CA TYR A 22 -9.22 -18.75 0.13
C TYR A 22 -9.74 -18.85 -1.31
N ASN A 23 -10.80 -18.10 -1.64
CA ASN A 23 -11.34 -18.02 -3.00
C ASN A 23 -10.58 -16.89 -3.76
N PRO A 24 -9.78 -17.22 -4.79
CA PRO A 24 -8.79 -16.27 -5.33
C PRO A 24 -9.30 -15.25 -6.34
N ALA A 25 -10.59 -15.14 -6.57
CA ALA A 25 -11.12 -14.32 -7.67
C ALA A 25 -11.96 -13.13 -7.17
N VAL A 26 -11.30 -12.13 -6.54
CA VAL A 26 -11.93 -10.82 -6.38
C VAL A 26 -11.93 -10.12 -7.74
N ASN A 27 -13.13 -9.74 -8.21
CA ASN A 27 -13.32 -9.00 -9.46
C ASN A 27 -13.52 -7.48 -9.19
N LYS A 28 -13.54 -6.69 -10.28
CA LYS A 28 -13.72 -5.23 -10.21
C LYS A 28 -15.01 -4.82 -9.51
N ASP A 29 -16.11 -5.54 -9.71
CA ASP A 29 -17.41 -5.18 -9.14
C ASP A 29 -17.45 -5.40 -7.62
N GLN A 30 -16.78 -6.44 -7.13
CA GLN A 30 -16.61 -6.68 -5.71
C GLN A 30 -15.76 -5.57 -5.06
N VAL A 31 -14.69 -5.13 -5.72
CA VAL A 31 -13.88 -4.00 -5.24
C VAL A 31 -14.70 -2.72 -5.22
N ARG A 32 -15.44 -2.40 -6.30
CA ARG A 32 -16.33 -1.22 -6.34
C ARG A 32 -17.36 -1.27 -5.20
N ALA A 33 -18.03 -2.39 -5.02
CA ALA A 33 -19.03 -2.53 -3.97
C ALA A 33 -18.43 -2.34 -2.56
N ALA A 34 -17.24 -2.91 -2.31
CA ALA A 34 -16.58 -2.81 -1.02
C ALA A 34 -16.12 -1.37 -0.70
N VAL A 35 -15.57 -0.66 -1.69
CA VAL A 35 -15.03 0.69 -1.50
C VAL A 35 -16.14 1.75 -1.54
N ALA A 36 -17.07 1.69 -2.52
CA ALA A 36 -18.13 2.70 -2.64
C ALA A 36 -19.12 2.67 -1.46
N GLY A 37 -19.32 1.52 -0.83
CA GLY A 37 -20.15 1.37 0.36
C GLY A 37 -19.45 1.71 1.68
N TYR A 38 -18.14 1.97 1.65
CA TYR A 38 -17.35 2.19 2.86
C TYR A 38 -17.46 3.63 3.35
N GLN A 39 -17.72 3.79 4.64
CA GLN A 39 -17.69 5.09 5.30
C GLN A 39 -16.33 5.26 5.98
N LYS A 40 -15.44 6.00 5.32
CA LYS A 40 -14.08 6.19 5.82
C LYS A 40 -14.04 6.95 7.13
N GLN A 41 -13.04 6.64 7.93
CA GLN A 41 -12.66 7.43 9.10
C GLN A 41 -11.62 8.47 8.70
N ARG A 42 -11.96 9.74 8.90
CA ARG A 42 -11.04 10.87 8.69
C ARG A 42 -10.28 11.16 9.97
N ILE A 43 -8.99 11.41 9.81
CA ILE A 43 -8.14 11.85 10.91
C ILE A 43 -7.85 13.34 10.70
N THR A 44 -8.27 14.13 11.67
CA THR A 44 -8.06 15.58 11.67
C THR A 44 -7.14 15.96 12.81
N GLY A 45 -6.18 16.87 12.54
CA GLY A 45 -5.28 17.43 13.55
C GLY A 45 -4.52 18.62 12.95
N GLU A 46 -4.48 19.73 13.67
CA GLU A 46 -3.86 20.96 13.18
C GLU A 46 -2.35 20.87 12.91
N THR A 47 -1.69 19.86 13.47
CA THR A 47 -0.24 19.66 13.34
C THR A 47 0.16 18.63 12.29
N LEU A 48 -0.81 17.99 11.62
CA LEU A 48 -0.54 16.94 10.66
C LEU A 48 -0.42 17.51 9.24
N VAL A 49 0.61 17.07 8.52
CA VAL A 49 0.81 17.41 7.12
C VAL A 49 -0.10 16.53 6.26
N GLN A 50 -0.98 17.17 5.49
CA GLN A 50 -1.89 16.47 4.59
C GLN A 50 -1.14 15.90 3.39
N SER A 51 -1.41 14.63 3.09
CA SER A 51 -0.93 13.96 1.90
C SER A 51 -2.00 13.04 1.34
N ALA A 52 -1.88 12.71 0.07
CA ALA A 52 -2.82 11.81 -0.59
C ALA A 52 -2.07 10.85 -1.52
N VAL A 53 -2.59 9.63 -1.62
CA VAL A 53 -2.05 8.61 -2.52
C VAL A 53 -3.16 8.02 -3.38
N LEU A 54 -2.81 7.65 -4.59
CA LEU A 54 -3.66 6.78 -5.40
C LEU A 54 -3.29 5.32 -5.09
N VAL A 55 -4.30 4.48 -4.84
CA VAL A 55 -4.21 3.03 -4.78
C VAL A 55 -4.66 2.49 -6.14
N PRO A 56 -3.76 2.39 -7.13
CA PRO A 56 -4.16 2.06 -8.49
C PRO A 56 -4.33 0.56 -8.64
N LEU A 57 -5.50 0.16 -9.12
CA LEU A 57 -5.84 -1.23 -9.45
C LEU A 57 -5.92 -1.40 -10.96
N LEU A 58 -5.39 -2.49 -11.46
CA LEU A 58 -5.46 -2.85 -12.87
C LEU A 58 -5.74 -4.34 -13.06
N CYS A 59 -6.35 -4.69 -14.19
CA CYS A 59 -6.57 -6.08 -14.56
C CYS A 59 -5.49 -6.50 -15.57
N LYS A 60 -4.60 -7.38 -15.16
CA LYS A 60 -3.56 -7.96 -16.00
C LYS A 60 -3.75 -9.48 -16.00
N GLU A 61 -3.82 -10.10 -17.20
CA GLU A 61 -3.99 -11.55 -17.35
C GLU A 61 -5.20 -12.08 -16.56
N ASP A 62 -6.34 -11.36 -16.66
CA ASP A 62 -7.60 -11.63 -15.96
C ASP A 62 -7.52 -11.61 -14.42
N GLU A 63 -6.45 -11.08 -13.87
CA GLU A 63 -6.23 -10.94 -12.43
C GLU A 63 -6.07 -9.47 -12.02
N LEU A 64 -6.63 -9.09 -10.87
CA LEU A 64 -6.44 -7.77 -10.29
C LEU A 64 -5.07 -7.64 -9.63
N HIS A 65 -4.38 -6.57 -9.97
CA HIS A 65 -3.10 -6.18 -9.41
C HIS A 65 -3.18 -4.78 -8.82
N VAL A 66 -2.37 -4.55 -7.82
CA VAL A 66 -2.09 -3.21 -7.30
C VAL A 66 -0.79 -2.72 -7.92
N LEU A 67 -0.77 -1.48 -8.43
CA LEU A 67 0.45 -0.82 -8.84
C LEU A 67 1.12 -0.19 -7.61
N LEU A 68 2.41 -0.43 -7.46
CA LEU A 68 3.28 0.19 -6.47
C LEU A 68 4.52 0.77 -7.15
N THR A 69 5.13 1.73 -6.49
CA THR A 69 6.40 2.34 -6.91
C THR A 69 7.49 2.05 -5.87
N GLU A 70 8.74 1.98 -6.30
CA GLU A 70 9.90 2.02 -5.42
C GLU A 70 10.57 3.39 -5.57
N ARG A 71 10.77 4.10 -4.47
CA ARG A 71 11.41 5.42 -4.48
C ARG A 71 12.90 5.32 -4.80
N THR A 72 13.44 6.33 -5.48
CA THR A 72 14.88 6.43 -5.71
C THR A 72 15.64 6.63 -4.39
N LEU A 73 16.94 6.40 -4.41
CA LEU A 73 17.83 6.70 -3.27
C LEU A 73 18.16 8.20 -3.16
N ASN A 74 17.78 9.01 -4.16
CA ASN A 74 18.12 10.43 -4.27
C ASN A 74 17.07 11.35 -3.65
N VAL A 75 15.90 10.84 -3.25
CA VAL A 75 14.86 11.61 -2.57
C VAL A 75 15.24 11.94 -1.13
N GLY A 76 14.63 12.99 -0.54
CA GLY A 76 14.95 13.43 0.83
C GLY A 76 14.57 12.42 1.90
N PHE A 77 13.38 11.79 1.79
CA PHE A 77 12.82 10.87 2.78
C PHE A 77 12.41 9.54 2.13
N HIS A 78 12.35 8.45 2.95
CA HIS A 78 11.84 7.15 2.53
C HIS A 78 12.56 6.52 1.32
N LYS A 79 13.88 6.69 1.24
CA LYS A 79 14.75 6.19 0.18
C LYS A 79 14.61 4.68 -0.01
N GLY A 80 14.37 4.25 -1.25
CA GLY A 80 14.25 2.82 -1.58
C GLY A 80 13.03 2.13 -0.97
N GLN A 81 12.07 2.89 -0.41
CA GLN A 81 10.85 2.31 0.12
C GLN A 81 9.80 2.13 -0.97
N VAL A 82 9.03 1.06 -0.81
CA VAL A 82 7.87 0.79 -1.64
C VAL A 82 6.70 1.64 -1.16
N CYS A 83 6.04 2.35 -2.08
CA CYS A 83 4.90 3.20 -1.78
C CYS A 83 3.85 3.15 -2.90
N PHE A 84 2.69 3.70 -2.60
CA PHE A 84 1.75 4.12 -3.63
C PHE A 84 2.24 5.42 -4.27
N PRO A 85 1.90 5.68 -5.54
CA PRO A 85 2.09 7.01 -6.12
C PRO A 85 1.27 8.04 -5.34
N GLY A 86 1.94 9.14 -4.95
CA GLY A 86 1.32 10.15 -4.09
C GLY A 86 2.32 11.02 -3.35
N GLY A 87 1.79 12.09 -2.75
CA GLY A 87 2.60 13.08 -2.05
C GLY A 87 1.82 14.05 -1.21
N THR A 88 2.45 15.16 -0.86
CA THR A 88 1.85 16.24 -0.09
C THR A 88 1.01 17.16 -0.96
N THR A 89 0.03 17.80 -0.33
CA THR A 89 -0.80 18.81 -1.00
C THR A 89 0.06 19.97 -1.50
N HIS A 90 -0.24 20.43 -2.70
CA HIS A 90 0.27 21.68 -3.25
C HIS A 90 -0.79 22.78 -3.13
N PRO A 91 -0.42 24.08 -3.00
CA PRO A 91 -1.41 25.17 -2.93
C PRO A 91 -2.37 25.24 -4.11
N ASP A 92 -1.98 24.73 -5.27
CA ASP A 92 -2.80 24.69 -6.47
C ASP A 92 -3.69 23.44 -6.58
N ASP A 93 -3.61 22.51 -5.62
CA ASP A 93 -4.47 21.33 -5.60
C ASP A 93 -5.86 21.69 -5.05
N ASP A 94 -6.89 21.54 -5.86
CA ASP A 94 -8.28 21.82 -5.46
C ASP A 94 -8.81 20.87 -4.37
N SER A 95 -8.16 19.72 -4.20
CA SER A 95 -8.57 18.68 -3.24
C SER A 95 -7.46 17.65 -3.02
N LEU A 96 -7.60 16.81 -1.96
CA LEU A 96 -6.72 15.66 -1.75
C LEU A 96 -6.76 14.66 -2.91
N LEU A 97 -7.91 14.52 -3.59
CA LEU A 97 -7.99 13.71 -4.79
C LEU A 97 -7.16 14.29 -5.92
N ALA A 98 -7.20 15.63 -6.11
CA ALA A 98 -6.36 16.30 -7.09
C ALA A 98 -4.87 16.06 -6.81
N THR A 99 -4.45 16.16 -5.53
CA THR A 99 -3.09 15.79 -5.10
C THR A 99 -2.73 14.36 -5.51
N ALA A 100 -3.56 13.37 -5.18
CA ALA A 100 -3.27 11.97 -5.48
C ALA A 100 -3.15 11.70 -6.98
N LEU A 101 -3.99 12.33 -7.78
CA LEU A 101 -3.98 12.17 -9.25
C LEU A 101 -2.80 12.90 -9.90
N ARG A 102 -2.46 14.12 -9.45
CA ARG A 102 -1.29 14.87 -9.91
C ARG A 102 0.00 14.08 -9.65
N GLU A 103 0.19 13.63 -8.43
CA GLU A 103 1.37 12.87 -8.03
C GLU A 103 1.46 11.53 -8.80
N ALA A 104 0.33 10.83 -8.98
CA ALA A 104 0.30 9.60 -9.77
C ALA A 104 0.74 9.87 -11.23
N TRP A 105 0.34 11.00 -11.80
CA TRP A 105 0.78 11.39 -13.13
C TRP A 105 2.28 11.72 -13.17
N GLU A 106 2.77 12.48 -12.23
CA GLU A 106 4.19 12.88 -12.13
C GLU A 106 5.12 11.68 -11.93
N GLU A 107 4.74 10.73 -11.07
CA GLU A 107 5.55 9.58 -10.70
C GLU A 107 5.46 8.40 -11.68
N THR A 108 4.31 8.22 -12.36
CA THR A 108 4.03 7.00 -13.14
C THR A 108 3.53 7.25 -14.57
N ALA A 109 3.26 8.51 -14.93
CA ALA A 109 2.62 8.94 -16.18
C ALA A 109 1.17 8.41 -16.34
N VAL A 110 0.49 8.04 -15.27
CA VAL A 110 -0.94 7.72 -15.29
C VAL A 110 -1.73 9.02 -15.29
N ARG A 111 -2.43 9.30 -16.41
CA ARG A 111 -3.18 10.54 -16.55
C ARG A 111 -4.43 10.54 -15.67
N PRO A 112 -4.76 11.68 -15.01
CA PRO A 112 -5.95 11.80 -14.16
C PRO A 112 -7.25 11.34 -14.83
N GLU A 113 -7.43 11.67 -16.11
CA GLU A 113 -8.61 11.32 -16.90
C GLU A 113 -8.74 9.83 -17.23
N ASP A 114 -7.65 9.06 -17.09
CA ASP A 114 -7.64 7.61 -17.30
C ASP A 114 -7.92 6.82 -16.02
N VAL A 115 -8.07 7.50 -14.87
CA VAL A 115 -8.34 6.87 -13.57
C VAL A 115 -9.84 6.87 -13.29
N GLU A 116 -10.43 5.69 -13.18
CA GLU A 116 -11.77 5.50 -12.64
C GLU A 116 -11.68 5.49 -11.10
N VAL A 117 -11.82 6.64 -10.45
CA VAL A 117 -11.82 6.73 -8.98
C VAL A 117 -13.12 6.12 -8.45
N ILE A 118 -12.99 5.13 -7.55
CA ILE A 118 -14.14 4.39 -7.00
C ILE A 118 -14.44 4.75 -5.54
N GLY A 119 -13.55 5.46 -4.87
CA GLY A 119 -13.75 5.94 -3.50
C GLY A 119 -12.45 6.15 -2.75
N GLU A 120 -12.59 6.43 -1.48
CA GLU A 120 -11.50 6.61 -0.54
C GLU A 120 -11.66 5.64 0.65
N ILE A 121 -10.54 5.26 1.27
CA ILE A 121 -10.51 4.42 2.47
C ILE A 121 -9.89 5.19 3.64
N ASP A 122 -9.81 4.58 4.83
CA ASP A 122 -9.37 5.27 6.05
C ASP A 122 -8.03 5.98 5.90
N ASP A 123 -7.96 7.17 6.50
CA ASP A 123 -6.72 7.91 6.64
C ASP A 123 -5.69 7.11 7.45
N ASN A 124 -4.43 7.19 7.04
CA ASN A 124 -3.32 6.52 7.70
C ASN A 124 -2.32 7.53 8.25
N VAL A 125 -2.10 7.53 9.58
CA VAL A 125 -1.12 8.43 10.22
C VAL A 125 0.26 7.79 10.22
N VAL A 126 1.25 8.55 9.76
CA VAL A 126 2.66 8.23 9.89
C VAL A 126 3.24 9.06 11.05
N ARG A 127 3.18 8.51 12.26
CA ARG A 127 3.55 9.23 13.49
C ARG A 127 5.01 9.73 13.50
N SER A 128 5.92 8.99 12.85
CA SER A 128 7.34 9.35 12.78
C SER A 128 7.62 10.62 11.98
N THR A 129 6.73 10.97 11.05
CA THR A 129 6.90 12.14 10.17
C THR A 129 5.81 13.18 10.33
N GLY A 130 4.74 12.89 11.10
CA GLY A 130 3.61 13.80 11.28
C GLY A 130 2.69 13.91 10.05
N TYR A 131 2.74 12.93 9.15
CA TYR A 131 1.89 12.91 7.95
C TYR A 131 0.58 12.17 8.22
N VAL A 132 -0.50 12.66 7.63
CA VAL A 132 -1.75 11.91 7.43
C VAL A 132 -1.94 11.67 5.94
N ILE A 133 -2.09 10.41 5.58
CA ILE A 133 -2.22 9.95 4.19
C ILE A 133 -3.67 9.58 3.94
N THR A 134 -4.32 10.22 2.97
CA THR A 134 -5.65 9.85 2.47
C THR A 134 -5.49 8.96 1.23
N PRO A 135 -5.89 7.67 1.27
CA PRO A 135 -5.80 6.78 0.12
C PRO A 135 -7.08 6.85 -0.73
N PHE A 136 -6.93 7.12 -2.01
CA PHE A 136 -7.97 7.03 -3.03
C PHE A 136 -7.79 5.76 -3.85
N VAL A 137 -8.85 4.95 -3.95
CA VAL A 137 -8.81 3.71 -4.75
C VAL A 137 -9.36 3.99 -6.14
N GLY A 138 -8.63 3.56 -7.16
CA GLY A 138 -9.06 3.77 -8.54
C GLY A 138 -8.60 2.67 -9.48
N PHE A 139 -9.39 2.41 -10.52
CA PHE A 139 -8.97 1.53 -11.61
C PHE A 139 -8.27 2.33 -12.70
N ILE A 140 -7.18 1.75 -13.22
CA ILE A 140 -6.50 2.24 -14.42
C ILE A 140 -6.62 1.20 -15.54
N PRO A 141 -6.66 1.62 -16.82
CA PRO A 141 -6.69 0.68 -17.93
C PRO A 141 -5.39 -0.13 -18.00
N TYR A 142 -5.47 -1.35 -18.54
CA TYR A 142 -4.32 -2.16 -18.85
C TYR A 142 -4.55 -2.89 -20.19
N PRO A 143 -3.56 -2.92 -21.11
CA PRO A 143 -2.19 -2.38 -20.99
C PRO A 143 -2.15 -0.85 -20.98
N TYR A 144 -1.19 -0.28 -20.23
CA TYR A 144 -0.97 1.16 -20.11
C TYR A 144 0.52 1.48 -20.29
N ARG A 145 0.84 2.69 -20.78
CA ARG A 145 2.23 3.12 -20.97
C ARG A 145 2.74 3.84 -19.71
N PHE A 146 3.12 3.08 -18.72
CA PHE A 146 3.76 3.62 -17.53
C PHE A 146 5.14 4.18 -17.84
N ARG A 147 5.53 5.25 -17.15
CA ARG A 147 6.86 5.82 -17.18
C ARG A 147 7.23 6.30 -15.79
N ALA A 148 8.24 5.70 -15.20
CA ALA A 148 8.79 6.12 -13.93
C ALA A 148 9.41 7.53 -14.05
N SER A 149 9.20 8.37 -13.03
CA SER A 149 9.93 9.62 -12.88
C SER A 149 11.38 9.31 -12.53
N GLU A 150 12.33 9.71 -13.37
CA GLU A 150 13.77 9.44 -13.15
C GLU A 150 14.29 10.03 -11.83
N LEU A 151 13.64 11.08 -11.32
CA LEU A 151 14.03 11.76 -10.10
C LEU A 151 13.51 11.05 -8.84
N GLU A 152 12.29 10.49 -8.89
CA GLU A 152 11.59 10.04 -7.68
C GLU A 152 11.30 8.55 -7.67
N THR A 153 11.06 7.95 -8.83
CA THR A 153 10.61 6.57 -8.98
C THR A 153 11.69 5.72 -9.64
N ARG A 154 12.22 4.75 -8.87
CA ARG A 154 13.20 3.79 -9.35
C ARG A 154 12.56 2.69 -10.17
N ASP A 155 11.39 2.21 -9.72
CA ASP A 155 10.68 1.09 -10.33
C ASP A 155 9.17 1.25 -10.20
N ILE A 156 8.43 0.70 -11.16
CA ILE A 156 6.98 0.54 -11.14
C ILE A 156 6.68 -0.94 -11.31
N PHE A 157 6.01 -1.53 -10.34
CA PHE A 157 5.70 -2.96 -10.37
C PHE A 157 4.26 -3.26 -9.93
N PHE A 158 3.82 -4.48 -10.18
CA PHE A 158 2.44 -4.89 -9.98
C PHE A 158 2.38 -6.08 -9.04
N VAL A 159 1.62 -5.96 -7.96
CA VAL A 159 1.41 -7.03 -6.99
C VAL A 159 0.02 -7.62 -7.19
N PRO A 160 -0.11 -8.90 -7.52
CA PRO A 160 -1.42 -9.55 -7.63
C PRO A 160 -2.19 -9.46 -6.30
N LEU A 161 -3.48 -9.10 -6.34
CA LEU A 161 -4.30 -9.05 -5.14
C LEU A 161 -4.31 -10.37 -4.38
N ARG A 162 -4.27 -11.52 -5.07
CA ARG A 162 -4.21 -12.84 -4.43
C ARG A 162 -3.00 -13.00 -3.51
N VAL A 163 -1.87 -12.34 -3.81
CA VAL A 163 -0.66 -12.36 -2.96
C VAL A 163 -0.90 -11.61 -1.67
N LEU A 164 -1.53 -10.43 -1.77
CA LEU A 164 -1.86 -9.59 -0.61
C LEU A 164 -2.99 -10.18 0.24
N MET A 165 -3.83 -11.01 -0.35
CA MET A 165 -4.92 -11.70 0.33
C MET A 165 -4.49 -13.05 0.92
N ASP A 166 -3.30 -13.55 0.62
CA ASP A 166 -2.75 -14.79 1.18
C ASP A 166 -2.13 -14.52 2.56
N PRO A 167 -2.72 -15.06 3.65
CA PRO A 167 -2.20 -14.82 5.01
C PRO A 167 -0.86 -15.50 5.28
N LEU A 168 -0.35 -16.32 4.36
CA LEU A 168 1.00 -16.88 4.44
C LEU A 168 2.06 -15.98 3.78
N ARG A 169 1.63 -15.00 2.99
CA ARG A 169 2.52 -14.09 2.25
C ARG A 169 2.42 -12.65 2.74
N PHE A 170 1.24 -12.22 3.19
CA PHE A 170 1.02 -10.90 3.71
C PHE A 170 0.42 -11.01 5.12
N TYR A 171 1.24 -10.76 6.13
CA TYR A 171 0.86 -10.93 7.54
C TYR A 171 1.70 -10.03 8.45
N HIS A 172 1.26 -9.86 9.69
CA HIS A 172 2.00 -9.10 10.70
C HIS A 172 3.31 -9.79 11.07
N GLN A 173 4.39 -9.03 11.00
CA GLN A 173 5.73 -9.45 11.36
C GLN A 173 6.40 -8.40 12.26
N GLU A 174 7.32 -8.88 13.07
CA GLU A 174 8.28 -8.04 13.79
C GLU A 174 9.65 -8.27 13.14
N ARG A 175 10.22 -7.22 12.58
CA ARG A 175 11.55 -7.32 11.94
C ARG A 175 12.24 -5.95 11.85
N VAL A 176 13.54 -5.98 11.62
CA VAL A 176 14.31 -4.78 11.32
C VAL A 176 14.32 -4.57 9.81
N ILE A 177 13.85 -3.41 9.36
CA ILE A 177 13.82 -2.99 7.96
C ILE A 177 14.53 -1.65 7.85
N GLY A 178 15.59 -1.59 7.02
CA GLY A 178 16.37 -0.37 6.87
C GLY A 178 17.00 0.15 8.17
N GLY A 179 17.30 -0.75 9.12
CA GLY A 179 17.86 -0.40 10.43
C GLY A 179 16.82 0.00 11.49
N HIS A 180 15.53 0.01 11.16
CA HIS A 180 14.44 0.37 12.08
C HIS A 180 13.62 -0.87 12.49
N TYR A 181 13.29 -0.97 13.78
CA TYR A 181 12.35 -1.97 14.26
C TYR A 181 10.96 -1.62 13.76
N TYR A 182 10.29 -2.61 13.17
CA TYR A 182 8.94 -2.50 12.64
C TYR A 182 8.09 -3.67 13.13
N SER A 183 6.86 -3.37 13.52
CA SER A 183 5.81 -4.35 13.83
C SER A 183 4.56 -3.98 13.04
N GLY A 184 4.11 -4.88 12.18
CA GLY A 184 2.95 -4.63 11.31
C GLY A 184 2.92 -5.53 10.07
N PRO A 185 2.00 -5.25 9.13
CA PRO A 185 1.86 -6.04 7.92
C PRO A 185 3.07 -5.89 7.00
N VAL A 186 3.61 -7.01 6.56
CA VAL A 186 4.77 -7.08 5.65
C VAL A 186 4.49 -8.13 4.56
N CYS A 187 4.87 -7.80 3.33
CA CYS A 187 4.91 -8.72 2.20
C CYS A 187 6.26 -8.59 1.48
N ASP A 188 6.95 -9.71 1.32
CA ASP A 188 8.09 -9.80 0.40
C ASP A 188 7.59 -10.28 -0.96
N TYR A 189 7.77 -9.46 -2.00
CA TYR A 189 7.31 -9.75 -3.35
C TYR A 189 8.32 -9.29 -4.39
N ASP A 190 8.81 -10.24 -5.18
CA ASP A 190 9.73 -10.01 -6.30
C ASP A 190 10.94 -9.10 -5.98
N GLY A 191 11.55 -9.33 -4.82
CA GLY A 191 12.69 -8.55 -4.32
C GLY A 191 12.33 -7.24 -3.63
N HIS A 192 11.07 -6.83 -3.64
CA HIS A 192 10.55 -5.65 -2.94
C HIS A 192 10.02 -6.03 -1.55
N VAL A 193 10.19 -5.14 -0.58
CA VAL A 193 9.62 -5.28 0.76
C VAL A 193 8.51 -4.25 0.94
N ILE A 194 7.28 -4.71 1.04
CA ILE A 194 6.09 -3.88 1.25
C ILE A 194 5.79 -3.85 2.75
N TRP A 195 5.83 -2.67 3.37
CA TRP A 195 5.66 -2.48 4.81
C TRP A 195 5.21 -1.05 5.14
N GLY A 196 5.17 -0.68 6.42
CA GLY A 196 4.91 0.69 6.86
C GLY A 196 3.49 1.16 6.52
N ALA A 197 3.36 2.40 6.10
CA ALA A 197 2.08 2.98 5.70
C ALA A 197 1.46 2.23 4.51
N THR A 198 2.29 1.87 3.52
CA THR A 198 1.86 1.09 2.35
C THR A 198 1.27 -0.25 2.75
N GLY A 199 1.95 -0.99 3.64
CA GLY A 199 1.45 -2.25 4.18
C GLY A 199 0.12 -2.09 4.92
N ARG A 200 -0.01 -1.06 5.79
CA ARG A 200 -1.27 -0.80 6.52
C ARG A 200 -2.44 -0.43 5.60
N ILE A 201 -2.21 0.40 4.58
CA ILE A 201 -3.24 0.76 3.60
C ILE A 201 -3.69 -0.47 2.81
N LEU A 202 -2.75 -1.31 2.36
CA LEU A 202 -3.06 -2.58 1.68
C LEU A 202 -3.84 -3.54 2.58
N GLU A 203 -3.43 -3.67 3.84
CA GLU A 203 -4.12 -4.50 4.80
C GLU A 203 -5.56 -4.05 5.04
N HIS A 204 -5.79 -2.72 5.10
CA HIS A 204 -7.14 -2.16 5.21
C HIS A 204 -7.97 -2.50 3.96
N LEU A 205 -7.44 -2.28 2.76
CA LEU A 205 -8.12 -2.63 1.50
C LEU A 205 -8.46 -4.12 1.46
N VAL A 206 -7.51 -5.01 1.79
CA VAL A 206 -7.76 -6.46 1.86
C VAL A 206 -8.84 -6.79 2.87
N GLY A 207 -8.85 -6.14 4.03
CA GLY A 207 -9.89 -6.28 5.05
C GLY A 207 -11.29 -5.96 4.53
N LEU A 208 -11.43 -4.87 3.75
CA LEU A 208 -12.69 -4.50 3.09
C LEU A 208 -13.15 -5.56 2.08
N LEU A 209 -12.21 -6.09 1.29
CA LEU A 209 -12.49 -7.08 0.25
C LEU A 209 -12.85 -8.46 0.82
N THR A 210 -12.33 -8.79 1.99
CA THR A 210 -12.59 -10.10 2.65
C THR A 210 -13.73 -10.06 3.66
N GLY A 211 -14.32 -8.87 3.91
CA GLY A 211 -15.34 -8.68 4.93
C GLY A 211 -14.82 -8.85 6.37
N VAL A 212 -13.50 -8.87 6.54
CA VAL A 212 -12.86 -8.87 7.86
C VAL A 212 -12.69 -7.42 8.29
N ALA A 213 -13.73 -6.84 8.88
CA ALA A 213 -13.64 -5.51 9.46
C ALA A 213 -12.57 -5.52 10.57
N LYS A 214 -11.50 -4.74 10.40
CA LYS A 214 -10.56 -4.49 11.49
C LYS A 214 -11.14 -3.51 12.48
N THR A 215 -11.08 -3.90 13.75
CA THR A 215 -11.20 -2.94 14.86
C THR A 215 -9.99 -2.00 14.77
N PRO A 216 -10.19 -0.66 14.87
CA PRO A 216 -9.07 0.29 14.84
C PRO A 216 -8.08 -0.07 15.96
N SER A 217 -6.83 -0.33 15.61
CA SER A 217 -5.75 -0.40 16.60
C SER A 217 -5.39 1.04 17.00
N HIS A 218 -5.71 1.39 18.23
CA HIS A 218 -5.38 2.66 18.89
C HIS A 218 -3.87 2.85 19.05
#